data_a7d4459c4de6deb9b318e11b9c2dc2d6
#
_entry.id   a7d4459c4de6deb9b318e11b9c2dc2d6
#
_cell.length_a   1.000
_cell.length_b   1.000
_cell.length_c   1.000
_cell.angle_alpha   90.00
_cell.angle_beta   90.00
_cell.angle_gamma   90.00
#
_symmetry.space_group_name_H-M   'P 1'
#
loop_
_entity.id
_entity.type
_entity.pdbx_description
1 polymer ?
#
loop_
_entity_poly.entity_id
_entity_poly.type
_entity_poly.pdbx_seq_one_letter_code
_entity_poly.pdbx_strand_id
1 'polypeptide(L)'
;QGGFTAIERVSNILDEPIEIKDQVSPKFSLLENQGSYIDDTIKKLEEQNFITPLALGEIRFENVWFAYKDDDYVLKNLDFVIRPGEKIALVGPTGAGKSSIIRLLCRLYEPTKGRILIDGIDIQEIPQIELRRYMAVILQEVFLFAGDVKSNISLGDNYTSEEIESAAEKTNVASFIQELPEGYNTELRERGTNISGGQKQLLAFARAAIRNPQILILDEATANLDVGTEALIQQALNQLLTGRTAIIIAHRLSTIRNVDRIFVLKRGELIEQGSHQELISQGGLYATLHNLQMLGS
;
A
#
# COMPACT_ATOMS: atom_id res chain seq x y z
N GLN A 1 9.91 -28.40 30.55
CA GLN A 1 11.08 -27.93 29.79
C GLN A 1 10.69 -27.10 28.51
N GLY A 2 9.50 -27.28 27.92
CA GLY A 2 9.09 -26.55 26.73
C GLY A 2 8.62 -25.09 26.96
N GLY A 3 8.19 -24.72 28.14
CA GLY A 3 7.71 -23.38 28.47
C GLY A 3 8.79 -22.31 28.59
N PHE A 4 9.95 -22.70 29.11
CA PHE A 4 11.09 -21.79 29.24
C PHE A 4 11.69 -21.37 27.90
N THR A 5 11.73 -22.27 26.91
CA THR A 5 12.23 -22.00 25.57
C THR A 5 11.32 -21.04 24.79
N ALA A 6 10.01 -21.04 25.03
CA ALA A 6 9.08 -20.11 24.39
C ALA A 6 9.24 -18.69 24.99
N ILE A 7 9.36 -18.57 26.29
CA ILE A 7 9.58 -17.28 26.99
C ILE A 7 10.93 -16.68 26.57
N GLU A 8 11.99 -17.48 26.50
CA GLU A 8 13.32 -17.06 26.08
C GLU A 8 13.33 -16.56 24.62
N ARG A 9 12.58 -17.21 23.71
CA ARG A 9 12.41 -16.76 22.33
C ARG A 9 11.66 -15.44 22.24
N VAL A 10 10.58 -15.27 23.01
CA VAL A 10 9.83 -14.01 23.07
C VAL A 10 10.69 -12.90 23.67
N SER A 11 11.46 -13.17 24.74
CA SER A 11 12.38 -12.19 25.32
C SER A 11 13.45 -11.76 24.31
N ASN A 12 14.06 -12.71 23.60
CA ASN A 12 15.06 -12.38 22.57
C ASN A 12 14.51 -11.50 21.45
N ILE A 13 13.23 -11.72 21.04
CA ILE A 13 12.57 -10.87 20.02
C ILE A 13 12.30 -9.47 20.58
N LEU A 14 11.92 -9.36 21.84
CA LEU A 14 11.66 -8.07 22.51
C LEU A 14 12.95 -7.27 22.76
N ASP A 15 14.06 -7.98 22.96
CA ASP A 15 15.38 -7.41 23.21
C ASP A 15 16.15 -7.10 21.90
N GLU A 16 15.64 -7.53 20.74
CA GLU A 16 16.23 -7.15 19.45
C GLU A 16 16.18 -5.63 19.25
N PRO A 17 17.30 -5.01 18.90
CA PRO A 17 17.33 -3.58 18.66
C PRO A 17 16.43 -3.24 17.45
N ILE A 18 15.67 -2.16 17.55
CA ILE A 18 14.90 -1.62 16.43
C ILE A 18 15.91 -1.17 15.37
N GLU A 19 15.96 -1.89 14.25
CA GLU A 19 16.92 -1.62 13.16
C GLU A 19 16.66 -0.25 12.50
N ILE A 20 15.39 0.12 12.33
CA ILE A 20 15.00 1.38 11.71
C ILE A 20 14.46 2.32 12.78
N LYS A 21 15.24 3.37 13.08
CA LYS A 21 14.89 4.43 14.04
C LYS A 21 14.41 5.66 13.29
N ASP A 22 13.37 6.32 13.82
CA ASP A 22 12.95 7.61 13.29
C ASP A 22 14.01 8.67 13.56
N GLN A 23 14.57 9.25 12.50
CA GLN A 23 15.37 10.46 12.54
C GLN A 23 14.41 11.63 12.29
N VAL A 24 13.70 12.05 13.34
CA VAL A 24 12.67 13.08 13.21
C VAL A 24 13.29 14.39 12.74
N SER A 25 12.95 14.83 11.55
CA SER A 25 13.31 16.14 11.04
C SER A 25 12.73 17.24 11.94
N PRO A 26 13.43 18.37 12.14
CA PRO A 26 12.88 19.53 12.87
C PRO A 26 11.51 20.00 12.38
N LYS A 27 11.16 19.72 11.11
CA LYS A 27 9.83 19.99 10.54
C LYS A 27 8.71 19.15 11.17
N PHE A 28 9.03 17.96 11.69
CA PHE A 28 8.08 17.07 12.35
C PHE A 28 8.17 17.11 13.88
N SER A 29 9.33 17.52 14.46
CA SER A 29 9.50 17.60 15.92
C SER A 29 8.60 18.62 16.61
N LEU A 30 8.05 19.58 15.88
CA LEU A 30 7.08 20.54 16.39
C LEU A 30 5.69 19.89 16.67
N LEU A 31 5.41 18.73 16.07
CA LEU A 31 4.13 18.01 16.22
C LEU A 31 4.13 17.01 17.40
N GLU A 32 5.30 16.50 17.80
CA GLU A 32 5.40 15.47 18.86
C GLU A 32 5.26 16.01 20.29
N ASN A 33 5.51 17.31 20.54
CA ASN A 33 5.56 17.85 21.89
C ASN A 33 4.21 18.24 22.51
N GLN A 34 3.07 17.97 21.87
CA GLN A 34 1.75 18.31 22.38
C GLN A 34 0.75 17.15 22.27
N GLY A 35 0.92 16.14 23.12
CA GLY A 35 -0.16 15.18 23.40
C GLY A 35 -1.41 15.92 23.85
N SER A 36 -2.52 15.75 23.15
CA SER A 36 -3.88 16.27 23.38
C SER A 36 -4.34 17.58 22.69
N TYR A 37 -3.51 18.26 21.92
CA TYR A 37 -3.90 19.51 21.22
C TYR A 37 -3.79 19.40 19.68
N ILE A 38 -3.85 18.18 19.14
CA ILE A 38 -3.59 17.93 17.71
C ILE A 38 -4.61 18.63 16.80
N ASP A 39 -5.90 18.59 17.13
CA ASP A 39 -6.97 19.18 16.30
C ASP A 39 -6.92 20.72 16.22
N ASP A 40 -6.65 21.40 17.33
CA ASP A 40 -6.57 22.88 17.35
C ASP A 40 -5.26 23.39 16.73
N THR A 41 -4.20 22.62 16.82
CA THR A 41 -2.90 22.98 16.24
C THR A 41 -2.89 22.73 14.72
N ILE A 42 -3.51 21.67 14.24
CA ILE A 42 -3.69 21.42 12.80
C ILE A 42 -4.55 22.53 12.19
N LYS A 43 -5.68 22.92 12.80
CA LYS A 43 -6.50 24.04 12.35
C LYS A 43 -5.73 25.37 12.32
N LYS A 44 -4.91 25.67 13.33
CA LYS A 44 -4.08 26.86 13.34
C LYS A 44 -2.94 26.83 12.29
N LEU A 45 -2.41 25.67 11.96
CA LEU A 45 -1.41 25.47 10.92
C LEU A 45 -2.01 25.56 9.51
N GLU A 46 -3.26 25.09 9.33
CA GLU A 46 -4.04 25.29 8.11
C GLU A 46 -4.38 26.78 7.88
N GLU A 47 -4.75 27.52 8.94
CA GLU A 47 -5.02 28.94 8.88
C GLU A 47 -3.76 29.79 8.59
N GLN A 48 -2.56 29.28 8.88
CA GLN A 48 -1.29 29.94 8.64
C GLN A 48 -0.61 29.55 7.32
N ASN A 49 -1.29 28.84 6.40
CA ASN A 49 -0.70 28.32 5.17
C ASN A 49 0.56 27.44 5.38
N PHE A 50 0.73 26.84 6.55
CA PHE A 50 1.64 25.73 6.74
C PHE A 50 1.00 24.52 6.11
N ILE A 51 1.26 24.32 4.82
CA ILE A 51 0.93 23.08 4.08
C ILE A 51 1.51 21.94 4.91
N THR A 52 0.65 20.99 5.30
CA THR A 52 1.14 19.69 5.81
C THR A 52 2.21 19.24 4.81
N PRO A 53 3.43 18.93 5.22
CA PRO A 53 4.52 18.69 4.29
C PRO A 53 4.25 17.54 3.32
N LEU A 54 3.25 16.72 3.60
CA LEU A 54 2.79 15.61 2.76
C LEU A 54 1.34 15.89 2.32
N ALA A 55 1.13 16.36 1.11
CA ALA A 55 -0.23 16.69 0.63
C ALA A 55 -0.54 16.20 -0.78
N LEU A 56 0.48 15.99 -1.61
CA LEU A 56 0.31 15.78 -3.05
C LEU A 56 0.44 14.31 -3.47
N GLY A 57 1.31 13.54 -2.80
CA GLY A 57 1.58 12.15 -3.13
C GLY A 57 2.59 11.95 -4.25
N GLU A 58 3.51 12.90 -4.49
CA GLU A 58 4.66 12.64 -5.36
C GLU A 58 5.59 11.61 -4.72
N ILE A 59 6.05 10.64 -5.51
CA ILE A 59 7.05 9.67 -5.09
C ILE A 59 8.24 9.79 -6.03
N ARG A 60 9.45 9.93 -5.45
CA ARG A 60 10.69 10.05 -6.23
C ARG A 60 11.73 9.08 -5.72
N PHE A 61 12.29 8.29 -6.61
CA PHE A 61 13.47 7.47 -6.39
C PHE A 61 14.65 8.15 -7.03
N GLU A 62 15.72 8.42 -6.27
CA GLU A 62 16.94 9.06 -6.76
C GLU A 62 18.12 8.11 -6.58
N ASN A 63 18.57 7.50 -7.68
CA ASN A 63 19.69 6.55 -7.74
C ASN A 63 19.63 5.46 -6.65
N VAL A 64 18.47 4.85 -6.44
CA VAL A 64 18.23 3.90 -5.35
C VAL A 64 18.83 2.54 -5.68
N TRP A 65 19.66 2.04 -4.74
CA TRP A 65 20.17 0.69 -4.70
C TRP A 65 19.75 0.04 -3.40
N PHE A 66 19.46 -1.27 -3.46
CA PHE A 66 19.08 -2.01 -2.27
C PHE A 66 19.54 -3.46 -2.33
N ALA A 67 20.10 -3.94 -1.20
CA ALA A 67 20.47 -5.32 -0.95
C ALA A 67 19.93 -5.74 0.43
N TYR A 68 19.44 -6.98 0.57
CA TYR A 68 19.07 -7.54 1.87
C TYR A 68 20.28 -7.98 2.68
N LYS A 69 21.35 -8.35 2.00
CA LYS A 69 22.62 -8.77 2.59
C LYS A 69 23.77 -8.32 1.72
N ASP A 70 24.80 -7.81 2.35
CA ASP A 70 26.06 -7.44 1.74
C ASP A 70 25.87 -6.62 0.44
N ASP A 71 26.59 -6.98 -0.62
CA ASP A 71 26.51 -6.34 -1.93
C ASP A 71 25.64 -7.11 -2.95
N ASP A 72 24.77 -8.03 -2.48
CA ASP A 72 23.81 -8.72 -3.36
C ASP A 72 22.61 -7.82 -3.67
N TYR A 73 22.81 -6.89 -4.59
CA TYR A 73 21.83 -5.87 -4.96
C TYR A 73 20.62 -6.45 -5.67
N VAL A 74 19.47 -6.37 -4.98
CA VAL A 74 18.13 -6.73 -5.49
C VAL A 74 17.52 -5.59 -6.31
N LEU A 75 17.83 -4.32 -5.95
CA LEU A 75 17.46 -3.14 -6.72
C LEU A 75 18.72 -2.38 -7.09
N LYS A 76 18.78 -1.89 -8.35
CA LYS A 76 19.97 -1.30 -8.93
C LYS A 76 19.63 -0.03 -9.67
N ASN A 77 20.16 1.09 -9.16
CA ASN A 77 20.09 2.39 -9.80
C ASN A 77 18.66 2.78 -10.25
N LEU A 78 17.67 2.59 -9.37
CA LEU A 78 16.33 3.03 -9.69
C LEU A 78 16.25 4.55 -9.60
N ASP A 79 15.89 5.18 -10.71
CA ASP A 79 15.75 6.63 -10.84
C ASP A 79 14.46 6.94 -11.62
N PHE A 80 13.43 7.42 -10.91
CA PHE A 80 12.14 7.74 -11.51
C PHE A 80 11.30 8.62 -10.59
N VAL A 81 10.27 9.25 -11.19
CA VAL A 81 9.26 10.03 -10.47
C VAL A 81 7.88 9.50 -10.80
N ILE A 82 7.03 9.33 -9.79
CA ILE A 82 5.60 9.11 -9.90
C ILE A 82 4.92 10.42 -9.48
N ARG A 83 4.14 10.98 -10.38
CA ARG A 83 3.50 12.29 -10.17
C ARG A 83 2.29 12.16 -9.23
N PRO A 84 1.91 13.25 -8.55
CA PRO A 84 0.66 13.29 -7.78
C PRO A 84 -0.55 12.80 -8.59
N GLY A 85 -1.31 11.87 -8.02
CA GLY A 85 -2.50 11.30 -8.66
C GLY A 85 -2.21 10.31 -9.80
N GLU A 86 -0.94 10.06 -10.15
CA GLU A 86 -0.55 9.10 -11.17
C GLU A 86 -0.71 7.66 -10.68
N LYS A 87 -1.28 6.81 -11.51
CA LYS A 87 -1.41 5.38 -11.26
C LYS A 87 -0.38 4.64 -12.10
N ILE A 88 0.51 3.92 -11.45
CA ILE A 88 1.53 3.13 -12.14
C ILE A 88 1.36 1.64 -11.87
N ALA A 89 1.69 0.81 -12.87
CA ALA A 89 1.81 -0.62 -12.69
C ALA A 89 3.28 -1.04 -12.66
N LEU A 90 3.66 -1.85 -11.66
CA LEU A 90 4.95 -2.54 -11.65
C LEU A 90 4.78 -3.92 -12.29
N VAL A 91 5.48 -4.16 -13.39
CA VAL A 91 5.45 -5.39 -14.17
C VAL A 91 6.84 -5.99 -14.26
N GLY A 92 6.95 -7.30 -14.32
CA GLY A 92 8.22 -8.00 -14.44
C GLY A 92 8.14 -9.43 -13.90
N PRO A 93 9.11 -10.29 -14.24
CA PRO A 93 9.16 -11.66 -13.75
C PRO A 93 9.27 -11.74 -12.23
N THR A 94 9.00 -12.92 -11.68
CA THR A 94 9.25 -13.19 -10.25
C THR A 94 10.72 -12.93 -9.93
N GLY A 95 10.98 -12.28 -8.78
CA GLY A 95 12.35 -11.89 -8.41
C GLY A 95 12.88 -10.62 -9.10
N ALA A 96 12.06 -9.90 -9.90
CA ALA A 96 12.51 -8.66 -10.55
C ALA A 96 12.71 -7.47 -9.59
N GLY A 97 12.30 -7.57 -8.32
CA GLY A 97 12.46 -6.52 -7.31
C GLY A 97 11.16 -5.75 -6.96
N LYS A 98 10.00 -6.10 -7.55
CA LYS A 98 8.72 -5.39 -7.34
C LYS A 98 8.35 -5.25 -5.85
N SER A 99 8.36 -6.35 -5.11
CA SER A 99 8.03 -6.34 -3.66
C SER A 99 9.08 -5.61 -2.83
N SER A 100 10.35 -5.56 -3.28
CA SER A 100 11.40 -4.80 -2.60
C SER A 100 11.17 -3.29 -2.70
N ILE A 101 10.65 -2.79 -3.83
CA ILE A 101 10.23 -1.39 -3.97
C ILE A 101 9.14 -1.05 -2.93
N ILE A 102 8.13 -1.91 -2.78
CA ILE A 102 7.07 -1.71 -1.78
C ILE A 102 7.64 -1.70 -0.36
N ARG A 103 8.54 -2.63 -0.05
CA ARG A 103 9.15 -2.71 1.29
C ARG A 103 9.96 -1.47 1.63
N LEU A 104 10.66 -0.87 0.66
CA LEU A 104 11.37 0.39 0.84
C LEU A 104 10.39 1.56 1.03
N LEU A 105 9.32 1.65 0.23
CA LEU A 105 8.29 2.68 0.38
C LEU A 105 7.59 2.61 1.74
N CYS A 106 7.31 1.40 2.23
CA CYS A 106 6.74 1.19 3.56
C CYS A 106 7.76 1.41 4.70
N ARG A 107 9.02 1.72 4.35
CA ARG A 107 10.13 1.85 5.28
C ARG A 107 10.26 0.64 6.21
N LEU A 108 10.06 -0.56 5.64
CA LEU A 108 10.40 -1.84 6.28
C LEU A 108 11.89 -2.15 6.11
N TYR A 109 12.53 -1.51 5.17
CA TYR A 109 13.97 -1.50 4.90
C TYR A 109 14.37 -0.10 4.41
N GLU A 110 15.63 0.22 4.54
CA GLU A 110 16.21 1.46 4.02
C GLU A 110 17.04 1.18 2.75
N PRO A 111 17.13 2.14 1.80
CA PRO A 111 17.96 1.97 0.63
C PRO A 111 19.44 1.89 1.03
N THR A 112 20.21 1.01 0.36
CA THR A 112 21.66 0.88 0.58
C THR A 112 22.41 2.10 0.04
N LYS A 113 21.93 2.67 -1.10
CA LYS A 113 22.43 3.91 -1.71
C LYS A 113 21.27 4.65 -2.34
N GLY A 114 21.44 5.98 -2.52
CA GLY A 114 20.39 6.84 -3.04
C GLY A 114 19.38 7.20 -1.96
N ARG A 115 18.25 7.76 -2.37
CA ARG A 115 17.17 8.16 -1.44
C ARG A 115 15.81 8.06 -2.10
N ILE A 116 14.79 7.99 -1.26
CA ILE A 116 13.38 7.97 -1.68
C ILE A 116 12.71 9.18 -1.04
N LEU A 117 12.03 9.97 -1.86
CA LEU A 117 11.35 11.18 -1.41
C LEU A 117 9.84 11.00 -1.59
N ILE A 118 9.07 11.51 -0.64
CA ILE A 118 7.62 11.71 -0.75
C ILE A 118 7.36 13.21 -0.60
N ASP A 119 6.75 13.82 -1.62
CA ASP A 119 6.51 15.27 -1.69
C ASP A 119 7.78 16.09 -1.42
N GLY A 120 8.93 15.60 -1.91
CA GLY A 120 10.23 16.23 -1.75
C GLY A 120 10.92 16.03 -0.39
N ILE A 121 10.32 15.24 0.51
CA ILE A 121 10.89 14.92 1.84
C ILE A 121 11.41 13.48 1.81
N ASP A 122 12.66 13.29 2.29
CA ASP A 122 13.22 11.94 2.40
C ASP A 122 12.36 11.09 3.36
N ILE A 123 12.02 9.87 2.94
CA ILE A 123 11.18 8.97 3.76
C ILE A 123 11.84 8.63 5.10
N GLN A 124 13.15 8.74 5.22
CA GLN A 124 13.88 8.54 6.47
C GLN A 124 13.63 9.67 7.48
N GLU A 125 13.32 10.89 6.99
CA GLU A 125 12.98 12.04 7.81
C GLU A 125 11.51 12.08 8.25
N ILE A 126 10.64 11.24 7.64
CA ILE A 126 9.21 11.16 7.96
C ILE A 126 9.03 10.15 9.10
N PRO A 127 8.39 10.51 10.24
CA PRO A 127 8.04 9.54 11.27
C PRO A 127 7.24 8.37 10.68
N GLN A 128 7.56 7.14 11.09
CA GLN A 128 6.90 5.95 10.50
C GLN A 128 5.38 5.96 10.68
N ILE A 129 4.90 6.51 11.79
CA ILE A 129 3.46 6.63 12.06
C ILE A 129 2.78 7.55 11.04
N GLU A 130 3.40 8.67 10.69
CA GLU A 130 2.90 9.62 9.70
C GLU A 130 2.97 9.03 8.28
N LEU A 131 4.08 8.38 7.96
CA LEU A 131 4.21 7.67 6.68
C LEU A 131 3.10 6.63 6.49
N ARG A 132 2.76 5.87 7.55
CA ARG A 132 1.67 4.86 7.51
C ARG A 132 0.27 5.45 7.49
N ARG A 133 0.08 6.67 7.97
CA ARG A 133 -1.19 7.41 7.81
C ARG A 133 -1.35 7.91 6.38
N TYR A 134 -0.24 8.33 5.76
CA TYR A 134 -0.21 8.92 4.45
C TYR A 134 -0.38 7.90 3.32
N MET A 135 -0.02 6.64 3.55
CA MET A 135 -0.14 5.56 2.59
C MET A 135 -0.94 4.38 3.13
N ALA A 136 -1.64 3.68 2.24
CA ALA A 136 -2.25 2.39 2.55
C ALA A 136 -1.70 1.31 1.64
N VAL A 137 -1.49 0.13 2.22
CA VAL A 137 -1.02 -1.07 1.51
C VAL A 137 -2.13 -2.12 1.54
N ILE A 138 -2.50 -2.60 0.37
CA ILE A 138 -3.43 -3.73 0.22
C ILE A 138 -2.62 -4.89 -0.35
N LEU A 139 -2.43 -5.90 0.49
CA LEU A 139 -1.65 -7.09 0.16
C LEU A 139 -2.50 -8.12 -0.59
N GLN A 140 -1.84 -8.97 -1.35
CA GLN A 140 -2.44 -10.11 -2.03
C GLN A 140 -3.24 -11.02 -1.09
N GLU A 141 -2.68 -11.36 0.06
CA GLU A 141 -3.37 -12.08 1.12
C GLU A 141 -3.88 -11.10 2.16
N VAL A 142 -5.19 -10.89 2.17
CA VAL A 142 -5.84 -10.03 3.15
C VAL A 142 -5.95 -10.75 4.48
N PHE A 143 -5.30 -10.18 5.50
CA PHE A 143 -5.45 -10.65 6.86
C PHE A 143 -6.62 -9.95 7.56
N LEU A 144 -7.52 -10.75 8.15
CA LEU A 144 -8.62 -10.28 8.99
C LEU A 144 -8.44 -10.84 10.40
N PHE A 145 -8.70 -9.97 11.37
CA PHE A 145 -8.67 -10.34 12.79
C PHE A 145 -10.00 -10.97 13.21
N ALA A 146 -9.99 -11.80 14.26
CA ALA A 146 -11.20 -12.20 14.94
C ALA A 146 -11.88 -10.96 15.54
N GLY A 147 -13.19 -10.85 15.39
CA GLY A 147 -14.00 -9.70 15.79
C GLY A 147 -14.98 -9.30 14.70
N ASP A 148 -15.73 -8.23 14.88
CA ASP A 148 -16.74 -7.81 13.92
C ASP A 148 -16.17 -7.10 12.68
N VAL A 149 -17.04 -6.85 11.71
CA VAL A 149 -16.69 -6.14 10.47
C VAL A 149 -16.21 -4.72 10.78
N LYS A 150 -16.83 -4.00 11.74
CA LYS A 150 -16.44 -2.64 12.13
C LYS A 150 -15.00 -2.59 12.64
N SER A 151 -14.66 -3.46 13.58
CA SER A 151 -13.32 -3.54 14.16
C SER A 151 -12.27 -3.91 13.11
N ASN A 152 -12.64 -4.73 12.13
CA ASN A 152 -11.77 -5.06 11.02
C ASN A 152 -11.56 -3.90 10.03
N ILE A 153 -12.53 -3.01 9.85
CA ILE A 153 -12.36 -1.80 9.03
C ILE A 153 -11.54 -0.75 9.78
N SER A 154 -11.88 -0.48 11.04
CA SER A 154 -11.22 0.56 11.86
C SER A 154 -9.81 0.18 12.32
N LEU A 155 -9.52 -1.13 12.48
CA LEU A 155 -8.25 -1.65 13.04
C LEU A 155 -7.91 -1.09 14.43
N GLY A 156 -8.92 -0.80 15.25
CA GLY A 156 -8.74 -0.27 16.59
C GLY A 156 -8.56 1.24 16.68
N ASP A 157 -8.56 1.95 15.55
CA ASP A 157 -8.62 3.41 15.53
C ASP A 157 -10.04 3.90 15.91
N ASN A 158 -10.14 5.10 16.50
CA ASN A 158 -11.40 5.68 16.96
C ASN A 158 -12.17 6.34 15.80
N TYR A 159 -12.85 5.52 14.99
CA TYR A 159 -13.80 5.99 13.97
C TYR A 159 -15.24 5.82 14.45
N THR A 160 -16.11 6.78 14.11
CA THR A 160 -17.55 6.66 14.35
C THR A 160 -18.18 5.62 13.41
N SER A 161 -19.38 5.15 13.75
CA SER A 161 -20.11 4.23 12.86
C SER A 161 -20.40 4.86 11.51
N GLU A 162 -20.71 6.16 11.48
CA GLU A 162 -21.00 6.94 10.29
C GLU A 162 -19.76 7.03 9.36
N GLU A 163 -18.56 7.19 9.94
CA GLU A 163 -17.31 7.21 9.17
C GLU A 163 -17.00 5.85 8.55
N ILE A 164 -17.23 4.76 9.30
CA ILE A 164 -17.06 3.38 8.81
C ILE A 164 -18.04 3.10 7.68
N GLU A 165 -19.31 3.45 7.84
CA GLU A 165 -20.35 3.29 6.83
C GLU A 165 -20.06 4.13 5.58
N SER A 166 -19.66 5.41 5.75
CA SER A 166 -19.25 6.28 4.65
C SER A 166 -18.06 5.71 3.86
N ALA A 167 -17.07 5.13 4.53
CA ALA A 167 -15.93 4.50 3.86
C ALA A 167 -16.33 3.28 3.03
N ALA A 168 -17.25 2.45 3.57
CA ALA A 168 -17.81 1.30 2.88
C ALA A 168 -18.67 1.72 1.68
N GLU A 169 -19.46 2.78 1.81
CA GLU A 169 -20.26 3.35 0.70
C GLU A 169 -19.37 3.88 -0.42
N LYS A 170 -18.36 4.68 -0.09
CA LYS A 170 -17.41 5.25 -1.06
C LYS A 170 -16.66 4.20 -1.88
N THR A 171 -16.52 2.99 -1.37
CA THR A 171 -15.89 1.87 -2.06
C THR A 171 -16.87 0.83 -2.60
N ASN A 172 -18.19 1.13 -2.58
CA ASN A 172 -19.24 0.19 -2.98
C ASN A 172 -19.22 -1.15 -2.20
N VAL A 173 -18.68 -1.15 -0.99
CA VAL A 173 -18.58 -2.34 -0.13
C VAL A 173 -19.79 -2.48 0.80
N ALA A 174 -20.53 -1.38 1.02
CA ALA A 174 -21.67 -1.33 1.93
C ALA A 174 -22.76 -2.36 1.58
N SER A 175 -23.08 -2.53 0.28
CA SER A 175 -24.09 -3.51 -0.17
C SER A 175 -23.73 -4.93 0.24
N PHE A 176 -22.47 -5.31 0.07
CA PHE A 176 -21.97 -6.61 0.51
C PHE A 176 -22.07 -6.77 2.04
N ILE A 177 -21.70 -5.74 2.80
CA ILE A 177 -21.77 -5.80 4.27
C ILE A 177 -23.21 -5.97 4.74
N GLN A 178 -24.18 -5.31 4.10
CA GLN A 178 -25.61 -5.42 4.41
C GLN A 178 -26.18 -6.82 4.15
N GLU A 179 -25.59 -7.61 3.25
CA GLU A 179 -25.97 -9.00 2.98
C GLU A 179 -25.46 -9.99 4.06
N LEU A 180 -24.51 -9.56 4.92
CA LEU A 180 -24.04 -10.36 6.02
C LEU A 180 -25.12 -10.50 7.12
N PRO A 181 -25.16 -11.62 7.88
CA PRO A 181 -26.23 -11.90 8.84
C PRO A 181 -26.53 -10.78 9.85
N GLU A 182 -25.50 -10.08 10.32
CA GLU A 182 -25.59 -8.98 11.28
C GLU A 182 -24.97 -7.68 10.73
N GLY A 183 -24.84 -7.58 9.41
CA GLY A 183 -24.25 -6.41 8.76
C GLY A 183 -22.85 -6.08 9.29
N TYR A 184 -22.67 -4.84 9.71
CA TYR A 184 -21.40 -4.36 10.28
C TYR A 184 -21.01 -5.02 11.61
N ASN A 185 -21.95 -5.64 12.32
CA ASN A 185 -21.69 -6.34 13.59
C ASN A 185 -21.43 -7.85 13.36
N THR A 186 -21.41 -8.30 12.10
CA THR A 186 -21.14 -9.71 11.79
C THR A 186 -19.76 -10.12 12.29
N GLU A 187 -19.73 -11.15 13.12
CA GLU A 187 -18.49 -11.72 13.67
C GLU A 187 -17.68 -12.46 12.60
N LEU A 188 -16.45 -12.03 12.42
CA LEU A 188 -15.46 -12.68 11.57
C LEU A 188 -14.55 -13.57 12.41
N ARG A 189 -14.35 -14.80 11.93
CA ARG A 189 -13.41 -15.72 12.55
C ARG A 189 -11.96 -15.31 12.21
N GLU A 190 -11.02 -15.82 12.96
CA GLU A 190 -9.60 -15.61 12.69
C GLU A 190 -9.27 -15.86 11.21
N ARG A 191 -8.55 -14.94 10.59
CA ARG A 191 -8.22 -14.93 9.16
C ARG A 191 -9.45 -14.88 8.23
N GLY A 192 -10.62 -14.54 8.75
CA GLY A 192 -11.85 -14.45 7.94
C GLY A 192 -12.23 -15.78 7.29
N THR A 193 -12.09 -16.92 8.00
CA THR A 193 -12.37 -18.26 7.44
C THR A 193 -13.84 -18.48 7.09
N ASN A 194 -14.73 -17.61 7.56
CA ASN A 194 -16.16 -17.64 7.31
C ASN A 194 -16.64 -16.73 6.17
N ILE A 195 -15.73 -16.09 5.45
CA ILE A 195 -16.05 -15.28 4.26
C ILE A 195 -15.12 -15.62 3.09
N SER A 196 -15.57 -15.32 1.86
CA SER A 196 -14.81 -15.60 0.64
C SER A 196 -13.57 -14.72 0.49
N GLY A 197 -12.63 -15.11 -0.38
CA GLY A 197 -11.44 -14.32 -0.70
C GLY A 197 -11.78 -12.94 -1.26
N GLY A 198 -12.78 -12.84 -2.14
CA GLY A 198 -13.26 -11.58 -2.69
C GLY A 198 -13.89 -10.68 -1.63
N GLN A 199 -14.66 -11.25 -0.71
CA GLN A 199 -15.24 -10.52 0.42
C GLN A 199 -14.16 -9.96 1.36
N LYS A 200 -13.10 -10.71 1.62
CA LYS A 200 -11.92 -10.20 2.36
C LYS A 200 -11.29 -8.99 1.67
N GLN A 201 -11.17 -9.06 0.35
CA GLN A 201 -10.58 -7.99 -0.43
C GLN A 201 -11.44 -6.72 -0.39
N LEU A 202 -12.77 -6.85 -0.49
CA LEU A 202 -13.69 -5.72 -0.32
C LEU A 202 -13.53 -5.05 1.06
N LEU A 203 -13.43 -5.84 2.14
CA LEU A 203 -13.18 -5.30 3.48
C LEU A 203 -11.81 -4.60 3.57
N ALA A 204 -10.78 -5.11 2.89
CA ALA A 204 -9.48 -4.43 2.82
C ALA A 204 -9.57 -3.08 2.10
N PHE A 205 -10.42 -2.95 1.09
CA PHE A 205 -10.67 -1.66 0.41
C PHE A 205 -11.38 -0.66 1.33
N ALA A 206 -12.39 -1.07 2.08
CA ALA A 206 -13.05 -0.21 3.07
C ALA A 206 -12.05 0.21 4.17
N ARG A 207 -11.21 -0.71 4.66
CA ARG A 207 -10.11 -0.45 5.60
C ARG A 207 -9.11 0.58 5.08
N ALA A 208 -8.77 0.53 3.79
CA ALA A 208 -7.90 1.51 3.16
C ALA A 208 -8.62 2.86 2.99
N ALA A 209 -9.90 2.84 2.59
CA ALA A 209 -10.67 4.05 2.31
C ALA A 209 -10.91 4.92 3.55
N ILE A 210 -11.17 4.31 4.72
CA ILE A 210 -11.47 5.06 5.95
C ILE A 210 -10.29 5.94 6.39
N ARG A 211 -9.06 5.52 6.09
CA ARG A 211 -7.83 6.26 6.39
C ARG A 211 -7.56 7.39 5.41
N ASN A 212 -8.29 7.45 4.32
CA ASN A 212 -8.16 8.44 3.25
C ASN A 212 -6.69 8.71 2.81
N PRO A 213 -5.90 7.69 2.48
CA PRO A 213 -4.49 7.85 2.15
C PRO A 213 -4.31 8.60 0.83
N GLN A 214 -3.20 9.33 0.67
CA GLN A 214 -2.82 9.97 -0.59
C GLN A 214 -2.11 8.99 -1.53
N ILE A 215 -1.42 8.00 -0.97
CA ILE A 215 -0.69 6.98 -1.72
C ILE A 215 -1.31 5.61 -1.45
N LEU A 216 -1.61 4.89 -2.51
CA LEU A 216 -2.08 3.50 -2.45
C LEU A 216 -1.05 2.56 -3.05
N ILE A 217 -0.76 1.51 -2.32
CA ILE A 217 0.08 0.40 -2.79
C ILE A 217 -0.78 -0.84 -2.82
N LEU A 218 -0.87 -1.46 -4.00
CA LEU A 218 -1.69 -2.64 -4.23
C LEU A 218 -0.81 -3.77 -4.73
N ASP A 219 -0.77 -4.87 -3.97
CA ASP A 219 -0.21 -6.12 -4.43
C ASP A 219 -1.37 -7.00 -4.89
N GLU A 220 -1.64 -6.99 -6.20
CA GLU A 220 -2.84 -7.59 -6.77
C GLU A 220 -2.62 -9.07 -7.05
N ALA A 221 -3.34 -9.93 -6.35
CA ALA A 221 -3.58 -11.29 -6.79
C ALA A 221 -5.00 -11.70 -6.46
N THR A 222 -5.87 -11.54 -7.41
CA THR A 222 -7.24 -12.05 -7.36
C THR A 222 -7.34 -13.29 -8.25
N ALA A 223 -6.74 -14.39 -7.81
CA ALA A 223 -6.95 -15.68 -8.48
C ALA A 223 -8.29 -16.30 -8.02
N ASN A 224 -9.06 -16.85 -8.97
CA ASN A 224 -10.26 -17.67 -8.73
C ASN A 224 -11.45 -16.95 -8.04
N LEU A 225 -11.81 -15.75 -8.51
CA LEU A 225 -13.05 -15.09 -8.11
C LEU A 225 -14.18 -15.43 -9.11
N ASP A 226 -15.40 -15.53 -8.61
CA ASP A 226 -16.58 -15.56 -9.47
C ASP A 226 -16.77 -14.20 -10.17
N VAL A 227 -17.44 -14.20 -11.33
CA VAL A 227 -17.59 -13.02 -12.20
C VAL A 227 -18.30 -11.86 -11.49
N GLY A 228 -19.28 -12.16 -10.62
CA GLY A 228 -20.02 -11.12 -9.89
C GLY A 228 -19.15 -10.42 -8.86
N THR A 229 -18.41 -11.18 -8.08
CA THR A 229 -17.46 -10.65 -7.09
C THR A 229 -16.32 -9.87 -7.76
N GLU A 230 -15.85 -10.33 -8.92
CA GLU A 230 -14.81 -9.61 -9.68
C GLU A 230 -15.27 -8.21 -10.11
N ALA A 231 -16.51 -8.06 -10.59
CA ALA A 231 -17.05 -6.77 -10.98
C ALA A 231 -17.16 -5.80 -9.79
N LEU A 232 -17.59 -6.28 -8.63
CA LEU A 232 -17.64 -5.48 -7.39
C LEU A 232 -16.24 -5.03 -6.94
N ILE A 233 -15.27 -5.93 -6.97
CA ILE A 233 -13.88 -5.63 -6.62
C ILE A 233 -13.31 -4.56 -7.57
N GLN A 234 -13.57 -4.69 -8.87
CA GLN A 234 -13.08 -3.72 -9.85
C GLN A 234 -13.73 -2.34 -9.67
N GLN A 235 -15.01 -2.28 -9.33
CA GLN A 235 -15.69 -1.02 -9.00
C GLN A 235 -15.12 -0.39 -7.74
N ALA A 236 -14.97 -1.17 -6.66
CA ALA A 236 -14.40 -0.71 -5.40
C ALA A 236 -12.96 -0.19 -5.59
N LEU A 237 -12.15 -0.91 -6.36
CA LEU A 237 -10.79 -0.52 -6.70
C LEU A 237 -10.76 0.80 -7.45
N ASN A 238 -11.59 0.98 -8.48
CA ASN A 238 -11.65 2.22 -9.26
C ASN A 238 -12.03 3.42 -8.39
N GLN A 239 -13.00 3.26 -7.48
CA GLN A 239 -13.38 4.30 -6.53
C GLN A 239 -12.22 4.63 -5.57
N LEU A 240 -11.56 3.61 -5.05
CA LEU A 240 -10.43 3.79 -4.14
C LEU A 240 -9.24 4.50 -4.81
N LEU A 241 -8.99 4.24 -6.09
CA LEU A 241 -7.91 4.85 -6.87
C LEU A 241 -8.17 6.31 -7.28
N THR A 242 -9.42 6.77 -7.22
CA THR A 242 -9.79 8.10 -7.71
C THR A 242 -9.11 9.19 -6.88
N GLY A 243 -8.37 10.09 -7.54
CA GLY A 243 -7.70 11.23 -6.92
C GLY A 243 -6.45 10.88 -6.09
N ARG A 244 -5.95 9.65 -6.17
CA ARG A 244 -4.80 9.18 -5.38
C ARG A 244 -3.65 8.72 -6.27
N THR A 245 -2.43 8.88 -5.78
CA THR A 245 -1.25 8.25 -6.38
C THR A 245 -1.28 6.75 -6.06
N ALA A 246 -1.06 5.90 -7.06
CA ALA A 246 -1.13 4.47 -6.86
C ALA A 246 0.03 3.71 -7.50
N ILE A 247 0.54 2.73 -6.77
CA ILE A 247 1.51 1.73 -7.24
C ILE A 247 0.84 0.38 -7.18
N ILE A 248 0.70 -0.28 -8.32
CA ILE A 248 0.00 -1.55 -8.45
C ILE A 248 0.97 -2.61 -8.95
N ILE A 249 1.22 -3.66 -8.16
CA ILE A 249 1.85 -4.86 -8.68
C ILE A 249 0.76 -5.63 -9.40
N ALA A 250 0.71 -5.48 -10.71
CA ALA A 250 -0.38 -6.01 -11.50
C ALA A 250 -0.04 -7.42 -12.00
N HIS A 251 -0.95 -8.33 -11.73
CA HIS A 251 -0.97 -9.69 -12.25
C HIS A 251 -2.07 -9.91 -13.29
N ARG A 252 -2.98 -8.93 -13.48
CA ARG A 252 -4.07 -8.98 -14.46
C ARG A 252 -3.91 -7.93 -15.55
N LEU A 253 -4.16 -8.32 -16.78
CA LEU A 253 -4.12 -7.41 -17.93
C LEU A 253 -5.16 -6.28 -17.84
N SER A 254 -6.33 -6.54 -17.26
CA SER A 254 -7.39 -5.54 -17.07
C SER A 254 -6.90 -4.37 -16.20
N THR A 255 -6.17 -4.64 -15.14
CA THR A 255 -5.61 -3.61 -14.26
C THR A 255 -4.49 -2.84 -14.94
N ILE A 256 -3.62 -3.54 -15.68
CA ILE A 256 -2.47 -2.92 -16.39
C ILE A 256 -2.95 -1.93 -17.45
N ARG A 257 -4.07 -2.20 -18.12
CA ARG A 257 -4.59 -1.32 -19.20
C ARG A 257 -5.12 0.01 -18.70
N ASN A 258 -5.51 0.08 -17.44
CA ASN A 258 -6.19 1.24 -16.84
C ASN A 258 -5.27 2.15 -16.03
N VAL A 259 -3.95 1.90 -16.04
CA VAL A 259 -2.98 2.77 -15.37
C VAL A 259 -2.41 3.81 -16.34
N ASP A 260 -1.89 4.91 -15.78
CA ASP A 260 -1.32 5.99 -16.57
C ASP A 260 0.04 5.61 -17.16
N ARG A 261 0.84 4.83 -16.41
CA ARG A 261 2.18 4.40 -16.84
C ARG A 261 2.53 3.03 -16.26
N ILE A 262 3.29 2.28 -17.02
CA ILE A 262 3.79 0.96 -16.65
C ILE A 262 5.31 1.04 -16.50
N PHE A 263 5.81 0.48 -15.41
CA PHE A 263 7.22 0.31 -15.11
C PHE A 263 7.59 -1.17 -15.23
N VAL A 264 8.51 -1.48 -16.12
CA VAL A 264 8.93 -2.85 -16.37
C VAL A 264 10.28 -3.10 -15.71
N LEU A 265 10.27 -3.97 -14.72
CA LEU A 265 11.45 -4.34 -13.93
C LEU A 265 12.04 -5.67 -14.41
N LYS A 266 13.36 -5.72 -14.47
CA LYS A 266 14.12 -6.95 -14.72
C LYS A 266 15.41 -6.94 -13.92
N ARG A 267 15.62 -7.94 -13.09
CA ARG A 267 16.84 -8.10 -12.27
C ARG A 267 17.22 -6.87 -11.44
N GLY A 268 16.19 -6.19 -10.90
CA GLY A 268 16.36 -5.02 -10.05
C GLY A 268 16.49 -3.68 -10.76
N GLU A 269 16.41 -3.66 -12.08
CA GLU A 269 16.54 -2.47 -12.91
C GLU A 269 15.20 -2.11 -13.57
N LEU A 270 14.93 -0.83 -13.74
CA LEU A 270 13.82 -0.31 -14.54
C LEU A 270 14.29 -0.26 -16.02
N ILE A 271 13.79 -1.19 -16.84
CA ILE A 271 14.26 -1.34 -18.22
C ILE A 271 13.34 -0.74 -19.27
N GLU A 272 12.05 -0.62 -18.96
CA GLU A 272 11.05 0.01 -19.84
C GLU A 272 10.06 0.79 -18.98
N GLN A 273 9.57 1.92 -19.50
CA GLN A 273 8.47 2.67 -18.92
C GLN A 273 7.66 3.37 -20.01
N GLY A 274 6.35 3.41 -19.85
CA GLY A 274 5.44 4.03 -20.81
C GLY A 274 4.00 3.59 -20.61
N SER A 275 3.10 4.03 -21.46
CA SER A 275 1.73 3.55 -21.52
C SER A 275 1.65 2.13 -22.11
N HIS A 276 0.52 1.47 -21.92
CA HIS A 276 0.27 0.15 -22.50
C HIS A 276 0.52 0.12 -24.03
N GLN A 277 0.01 1.12 -24.74
CA GLN A 277 0.12 1.18 -26.20
C GLN A 277 1.57 1.39 -26.66
N GLU A 278 2.30 2.30 -26.02
CA GLU A 278 3.71 2.54 -26.31
C GLU A 278 4.55 1.29 -26.11
N LEU A 279 4.41 0.61 -24.98
CA LEU A 279 5.23 -0.58 -24.65
C LEU A 279 4.88 -1.79 -25.53
N ILE A 280 3.62 -1.95 -25.94
CA ILE A 280 3.24 -2.97 -26.93
C ILE A 280 3.91 -2.69 -28.27
N SER A 281 3.88 -1.43 -28.72
CA SER A 281 4.46 -1.05 -30.03
C SER A 281 5.99 -1.18 -30.05
N GLN A 282 6.66 -1.00 -28.92
CA GLN A 282 8.11 -1.18 -28.78
C GLN A 282 8.56 -2.66 -28.92
N GLY A 283 7.65 -3.62 -28.69
CA GLY A 283 7.96 -5.05 -28.83
C GLY A 283 8.97 -5.60 -27.81
N GLY A 284 9.14 -4.91 -26.68
CA GLY A 284 10.11 -5.23 -25.63
C GLY A 284 9.68 -6.35 -24.68
N LEU A 285 10.22 -6.32 -23.46
CA LEU A 285 9.88 -7.31 -22.42
C LEU A 285 8.41 -7.23 -22.03
N TYR A 286 7.85 -6.01 -21.94
CA TYR A 286 6.43 -5.83 -21.66
C TYR A 286 5.54 -6.56 -22.66
N ALA A 287 5.78 -6.35 -23.97
CA ALA A 287 5.02 -7.00 -25.03
C ALA A 287 5.15 -8.54 -24.96
N THR A 288 6.33 -9.03 -24.63
CA THR A 288 6.58 -10.47 -24.43
C THR A 288 5.76 -11.01 -23.25
N LEU A 289 5.79 -10.34 -22.10
CA LEU A 289 5.03 -10.75 -20.90
C LEU A 289 3.52 -10.68 -21.14
N HIS A 290 3.05 -9.64 -21.82
CA HIS A 290 1.65 -9.48 -22.21
C HIS A 290 1.17 -10.65 -23.08
N ASN A 291 1.95 -11.02 -24.11
CA ASN A 291 1.59 -12.12 -25.01
C ASN A 291 1.57 -13.47 -24.28
N LEU A 292 2.49 -13.72 -23.34
CA LEU A 292 2.51 -14.94 -22.54
C LEU A 292 1.27 -15.05 -21.64
N GLN A 293 0.80 -13.95 -21.06
CA GLN A 293 -0.45 -13.94 -20.26
C GLN A 293 -1.69 -14.19 -21.11
N MET A 294 -1.73 -13.67 -22.34
CA MET A 294 -2.84 -13.89 -23.27
C MET A 294 -2.92 -15.34 -23.78
N LEU A 295 -1.79 -16.09 -23.79
CA LEU A 295 -1.75 -17.50 -24.20
C LEU A 295 -2.06 -18.46 -23.04
N GLY A 296 -2.00 -17.99 -21.79
CA GLY A 296 -2.24 -18.80 -20.57
C GLY A 296 -3.60 -18.58 -19.94
N SER A 297 -4.42 -17.69 -20.48
CA SER A 297 -5.82 -17.43 -20.10
C SER A 297 -6.76 -18.03 -21.14
#